data_443baf0b52fc872db431b70e864a79be
#
_entry.id   443baf0b52fc872db431b70e864a79be
#
_cell.length_a   1.000
_cell.length_b   1.000
_cell.length_c   1.000
_cell.angle_alpha   90.00
_cell.angle_beta   90.00
_cell.angle_gamma   90.00
#
_symmetry.space_group_name_H-M   'P 1'
#
loop_
_entity.id
_entity.type
_entity.pdbx_description
1 polymer ?
#
loop_
_entity_poly.entity_id
_entity_poly.type
_entity_poly.pdbx_seq_one_letter_code
_entity_poly.pdbx_strand_id
1 'polypeptide(L)'
;MKNSKKKTMRFYLTLAGIKVLIKVLQLCGRNATHVPGRKAINICPDFLDQIDKPEFIIGITGTNGKTTVSNLIADVMQDNGYDIIDNRFGGNIDSGIASSLIKNSTMGGHMKKKYAVLEIDERMTTKIFPYVKPDILVCTNLFRDSYKRNAHSEFIAGILNQTIPSTSKLILNGEDLVSNHLAPDNDRVYFGIACEDEKTTSTNNIIKDVVACPKCGAKLNYEYIRYNHIGRAFCPNCDFGSPEMDYAVEAIDYEKRKVHIRTPKGNMEVKLLGDNITDVYNTVTAVAALEEFGLSAEAISRSFEKMKIAGTRFNCVEVKGKKLITDVAKGQNPIAVSRVCDFLRHEPGQ
;
A
#
# COMPACT_ATOMS: atom_id res chain seq x y z
N MET A 1 -14.87 17.75 -11.70
CA MET A 1 -13.48 17.99 -12.14
C MET A 1 -12.69 18.53 -10.95
N LYS A 2 -11.68 17.79 -10.46
CA LYS A 2 -10.79 18.30 -9.38
C LYS A 2 -10.06 19.54 -9.92
N ASN A 3 -10.29 20.71 -9.29
CA ASN A 3 -9.81 22.00 -9.76
C ASN A 3 -8.28 22.03 -9.89
N SER A 4 -7.75 22.07 -11.12
CA SER A 4 -6.38 22.45 -11.40
C SER A 4 -6.31 23.98 -11.49
N LYS A 5 -5.17 24.57 -11.06
CA LYS A 5 -4.90 25.99 -11.28
C LYS A 5 -4.90 26.33 -12.77
N LYS A 6 -5.09 27.62 -13.08
CA LYS A 6 -4.97 28.12 -14.45
C LYS A 6 -3.60 27.75 -15.03
N LYS A 7 -3.62 27.02 -16.14
CA LYS A 7 -2.41 26.55 -16.84
C LYS A 7 -1.64 27.74 -17.45
N THR A 8 -0.36 27.83 -17.15
CA THR A 8 0.52 28.91 -17.62
C THR A 8 1.23 28.53 -18.93
N MET A 9 1.78 29.50 -19.65
CA MET A 9 2.60 29.25 -20.84
C MET A 9 3.81 28.37 -20.49
N ARG A 10 4.44 28.60 -19.31
CA ARG A 10 5.53 27.76 -18.79
C ARG A 10 5.12 26.29 -18.65
N PHE A 11 3.91 26.02 -18.16
CA PHE A 11 3.36 24.67 -18.07
C PHE A 11 3.26 24.01 -19.45
N TYR A 12 2.68 24.68 -20.45
CA TYR A 12 2.50 24.12 -21.78
C TYR A 12 3.84 23.83 -22.47
N LEU A 13 4.81 24.75 -22.40
CA LEU A 13 6.15 24.53 -22.94
C LEU A 13 6.87 23.38 -22.24
N THR A 14 6.76 23.31 -20.90
CA THR A 14 7.32 22.19 -20.11
C THR A 14 6.68 20.86 -20.52
N LEU A 15 5.34 20.81 -20.56
CA LEU A 15 4.62 19.58 -20.93
C LEU A 15 5.01 19.09 -22.33
N ALA A 16 5.07 19.98 -23.32
CA ALA A 16 5.47 19.66 -24.68
C ALA A 16 6.90 19.09 -24.73
N GLY A 17 7.88 19.79 -24.15
CA GLY A 17 9.27 19.35 -24.10
C GLY A 17 9.45 18.03 -23.36
N ILE A 18 8.74 17.80 -22.25
CA ILE A 18 8.81 16.54 -21.51
C ILE A 18 8.16 15.38 -22.29
N LYS A 19 7.08 15.63 -23.03
CA LYS A 19 6.51 14.58 -23.91
C LYS A 19 7.45 14.16 -25.03
N VAL A 20 8.18 15.11 -25.60
CA VAL A 20 9.25 14.80 -26.58
C VAL A 20 10.36 13.98 -25.90
N LEU A 21 10.82 14.40 -24.71
CA LEU A 21 11.81 13.65 -23.94
C LEU A 21 11.36 12.19 -23.65
N ILE A 22 10.10 11.98 -23.27
CA ILE A 22 9.55 10.64 -23.04
C ILE A 22 9.67 9.79 -24.31
N LYS A 23 9.29 10.33 -25.49
CA LYS A 23 9.40 9.62 -26.75
C LYS A 23 10.85 9.26 -27.10
N VAL A 24 11.78 10.20 -26.92
CA VAL A 24 13.21 9.95 -27.14
C VAL A 24 13.73 8.85 -26.21
N LEU A 25 13.41 8.90 -24.92
CA LEU A 25 13.82 7.87 -23.96
C LEU A 25 13.27 6.49 -24.34
N GLN A 26 12.01 6.42 -24.78
CA GLN A 26 11.38 5.17 -25.22
C GLN A 26 12.05 4.61 -26.49
N LEU A 27 12.38 5.45 -27.46
CA LEU A 27 13.14 5.05 -28.67
C LEU A 27 14.54 4.53 -28.31
N CYS A 28 15.16 5.05 -27.23
CA CYS A 28 16.44 4.57 -26.71
C CYS A 28 16.29 3.32 -25.80
N GLY A 29 15.13 2.67 -25.76
CA GLY A 29 14.87 1.50 -24.91
C GLY A 29 14.88 1.78 -23.40
N ARG A 30 14.80 3.04 -22.99
CA ARG A 30 14.82 3.44 -21.55
C ARG A 30 13.41 3.67 -21.03
N ASN A 31 13.11 3.11 -19.86
CA ASN A 31 11.88 3.40 -19.15
C ASN A 31 11.90 4.85 -18.62
N ALA A 32 11.01 5.68 -19.15
CA ALA A 32 10.85 7.08 -18.76
C ALA A 32 10.07 7.17 -17.42
N THR A 33 10.67 6.70 -16.30
CA THR A 33 9.99 6.55 -15.02
C THR A 33 10.07 7.80 -14.13
N HIS A 34 11.26 8.25 -13.75
CA HIS A 34 11.46 9.39 -12.84
C HIS A 34 11.94 10.65 -13.54
N VAL A 35 12.81 10.50 -14.56
CA VAL A 35 13.49 11.62 -15.20
C VAL A 35 12.52 12.64 -15.80
N PRO A 36 11.45 12.23 -16.51
CA PRO A 36 10.50 13.19 -17.08
C PRO A 36 9.80 14.04 -16.00
N GLY A 37 9.25 13.41 -14.97
CA GLY A 37 8.54 14.13 -13.92
C GLY A 37 9.45 15.02 -13.10
N ARG A 38 10.68 14.58 -12.77
CA ARG A 38 11.66 15.41 -12.08
C ARG A 38 12.02 16.66 -12.90
N LYS A 39 12.26 16.50 -14.21
CA LYS A 39 12.52 17.64 -15.08
C LYS A 39 11.30 18.58 -15.19
N ALA A 40 10.09 18.01 -15.26
CA ALA A 40 8.87 18.82 -15.28
C ALA A 40 8.73 19.69 -14.03
N ILE A 41 8.89 19.09 -12.84
CA ILE A 41 8.82 19.81 -11.55
C ILE A 41 9.95 20.85 -11.43
N ASN A 42 11.17 20.53 -11.85
CA ASN A 42 12.30 21.47 -11.79
C ASN A 42 12.10 22.68 -12.72
N ILE A 43 11.56 22.46 -13.94
CA ILE A 43 11.30 23.53 -14.90
C ILE A 43 10.05 24.32 -14.50
N CYS A 44 9.03 23.67 -14.00
CA CYS A 44 7.76 24.26 -13.60
C CYS A 44 7.40 23.75 -12.19
N PRO A 45 7.80 24.44 -11.10
CA PRO A 45 7.63 23.94 -9.73
C PRO A 45 6.17 23.66 -9.34
N ASP A 46 5.22 24.37 -9.92
CA ASP A 46 3.78 24.19 -9.74
C ASP A 46 3.14 23.28 -10.82
N PHE A 47 3.96 22.45 -11.50
CA PHE A 47 3.50 21.56 -12.56
C PHE A 47 2.40 20.60 -12.11
N LEU A 48 2.56 20.00 -10.91
CA LEU A 48 1.56 19.10 -10.34
C LEU A 48 0.25 19.80 -9.99
N ASP A 49 0.27 21.12 -9.75
CA ASP A 49 -0.94 21.89 -9.50
C ASP A 49 -1.72 22.18 -10.79
N GLN A 50 -1.01 22.36 -11.90
CA GLN A 50 -1.57 22.76 -13.19
C GLN A 50 -2.01 21.58 -14.08
N ILE A 51 -1.38 20.42 -13.98
CA ILE A 51 -1.81 19.24 -14.74
C ILE A 51 -3.14 18.70 -14.15
N ASP A 52 -4.08 18.34 -15.02
CA ASP A 52 -5.35 17.76 -14.55
C ASP A 52 -5.12 16.43 -13.82
N LYS A 53 -6.08 16.04 -13.01
CA LYS A 53 -6.04 14.79 -12.25
C LYS A 53 -7.14 13.86 -12.75
N PRO A 54 -6.95 12.53 -12.60
CA PRO A 54 -8.03 11.57 -12.79
C PRO A 54 -9.25 11.92 -11.93
N GLU A 55 -10.42 11.49 -12.38
CA GLU A 55 -11.69 11.72 -11.68
C GLU A 55 -11.71 11.00 -10.34
N PHE A 56 -11.13 9.80 -10.29
CA PHE A 56 -11.04 8.97 -9.10
C PHE A 56 -9.63 8.40 -8.91
N ILE A 57 -9.09 8.51 -7.70
CA ILE A 57 -7.73 8.09 -7.35
C ILE A 57 -7.77 7.19 -6.13
N ILE A 58 -7.24 5.97 -6.26
CA ILE A 58 -6.89 5.12 -5.13
C ILE A 58 -5.40 5.31 -4.86
N GLY A 59 -5.07 5.83 -3.68
CA GLY A 59 -3.70 5.96 -3.20
C GLY A 59 -3.35 4.81 -2.27
N ILE A 60 -2.15 4.24 -2.40
CA ILE A 60 -1.66 3.18 -1.53
C ILE A 60 -0.36 3.64 -0.89
N THR A 61 -0.36 3.68 0.44
CA THR A 61 0.79 4.03 1.27
C THR A 61 1.03 2.98 2.35
N GLY A 62 2.08 3.13 3.15
CA GLY A 62 2.45 2.19 4.21
C GLY A 62 3.84 1.60 4.01
N THR A 63 4.42 0.99 5.03
CA THR A 63 5.82 0.54 5.01
C THR A 63 6.03 -0.68 4.11
N ASN A 64 5.19 -1.71 4.26
CA ASN A 64 5.29 -2.97 3.53
C ASN A 64 3.99 -3.26 2.76
N GLY A 65 4.09 -4.02 1.66
CA GLY A 65 2.92 -4.46 0.88
C GLY A 65 2.42 -3.47 -0.17
N LYS A 66 2.83 -2.20 -0.16
CA LYS A 66 2.35 -1.16 -1.11
C LYS A 66 2.32 -1.61 -2.57
N THR A 67 3.45 -2.09 -3.07
CA THR A 67 3.59 -2.50 -4.49
C THR A 67 2.69 -3.69 -4.83
N THR A 68 2.59 -4.65 -3.91
CA THR A 68 1.73 -5.82 -4.10
C THR A 68 0.27 -5.40 -4.14
N VAL A 69 -0.18 -4.64 -3.14
CA VAL A 69 -1.57 -4.16 -3.04
C VAL A 69 -1.93 -3.26 -4.24
N SER A 70 -1.07 -2.31 -4.62
CA SER A 70 -1.34 -1.45 -5.77
C SER A 70 -1.44 -2.23 -7.08
N ASN A 71 -0.60 -3.26 -7.26
CA ASN A 71 -0.67 -4.12 -8.44
C ASN A 71 -1.95 -4.96 -8.44
N LEU A 72 -2.33 -5.57 -7.30
CA LEU A 72 -3.57 -6.34 -7.19
C LEU A 72 -4.79 -5.49 -7.54
N ILE A 73 -4.90 -4.30 -6.95
CA ILE A 73 -6.01 -3.38 -7.23
C ILE A 73 -6.01 -3.00 -8.71
N ALA A 74 -4.85 -2.62 -9.26
CA ALA A 74 -4.73 -2.20 -10.65
C ALA A 74 -5.11 -3.32 -11.63
N ASP A 75 -4.63 -4.55 -11.39
CA ASP A 75 -4.88 -5.70 -12.26
C ASP A 75 -6.37 -6.12 -12.23
N VAL A 76 -7.00 -6.12 -11.03
CA VAL A 76 -8.45 -6.39 -10.92
C VAL A 76 -9.28 -5.32 -11.62
N MET A 77 -8.95 -4.05 -11.43
CA MET A 77 -9.66 -2.96 -12.12
C MET A 77 -9.53 -3.09 -13.65
N GLN A 78 -8.34 -3.41 -14.15
CA GLN A 78 -8.11 -3.61 -15.59
C GLN A 78 -8.85 -4.84 -16.13
N ASP A 79 -8.87 -5.97 -15.40
CA ASP A 79 -9.64 -7.17 -15.79
C ASP A 79 -11.15 -6.90 -15.86
N ASN A 80 -11.64 -5.91 -15.09
CA ASN A 80 -13.02 -5.45 -15.12
C ASN A 80 -13.28 -4.26 -16.07
N GLY A 81 -12.35 -3.99 -17.00
CA GLY A 81 -12.53 -3.02 -18.08
C GLY A 81 -12.26 -1.56 -17.72
N TYR A 82 -11.71 -1.27 -16.53
CA TYR A 82 -11.34 0.08 -16.18
C TYR A 82 -10.00 0.46 -16.78
N ASP A 83 -9.97 1.54 -17.55
CA ASP A 83 -8.73 2.11 -18.08
C ASP A 83 -8.09 3.02 -17.03
N ILE A 84 -7.03 2.55 -16.39
CA ILE A 84 -6.42 3.19 -15.23
C ILE A 84 -5.01 3.73 -15.51
N ILE A 85 -4.63 4.76 -14.78
CA ILE A 85 -3.25 5.22 -14.62
C ILE A 85 -2.65 4.48 -13.43
N ASP A 86 -1.50 3.85 -13.58
CA ASP A 86 -0.71 3.35 -12.48
C ASP A 86 0.73 3.86 -12.54
N ASN A 87 1.46 3.73 -11.44
CA ASN A 87 2.87 4.10 -11.37
C ASN A 87 3.81 2.92 -11.07
N ARG A 88 3.37 1.68 -11.35
CA ARG A 88 4.15 0.44 -11.08
C ARG A 88 5.56 0.46 -11.69
N PHE A 89 5.75 1.16 -12.81
CA PHE A 89 7.04 1.34 -13.46
C PHE A 89 7.66 2.73 -13.22
N GLY A 90 7.02 3.59 -12.44
CA GLY A 90 7.36 5.00 -12.32
C GLY A 90 7.89 5.46 -10.96
N GLY A 91 7.79 4.61 -9.95
CA GLY A 91 8.17 4.95 -8.59
C GLY A 91 7.12 5.78 -7.82
N ASN A 92 7.21 5.72 -6.50
CA ASN A 92 6.22 6.18 -5.53
C ASN A 92 6.49 7.58 -4.97
N ILE A 93 7.38 8.35 -5.61
CA ILE A 93 7.69 9.73 -5.24
C ILE A 93 7.04 10.72 -6.22
N ASP A 94 7.07 11.99 -5.88
CA ASP A 94 6.49 13.10 -6.67
C ASP A 94 6.82 13.05 -8.17
N SER A 95 8.08 12.83 -8.49
CA SER A 95 8.56 12.76 -9.89
C SER A 95 8.05 11.53 -10.63
N GLY A 96 7.85 10.40 -9.94
CA GLY A 96 7.25 9.20 -10.51
C GLY A 96 5.77 9.41 -10.84
N ILE A 97 5.03 10.00 -9.92
CA ILE A 97 3.62 10.36 -10.10
C ILE A 97 3.46 11.39 -11.22
N ALA A 98 4.28 12.44 -11.23
CA ALA A 98 4.29 13.43 -12.33
C ALA A 98 4.54 12.77 -13.69
N SER A 99 5.50 11.83 -13.78
CA SER A 99 5.78 11.09 -15.01
C SER A 99 4.57 10.27 -15.48
N SER A 100 3.87 9.59 -14.56
CA SER A 100 2.67 8.78 -14.86
C SER A 100 1.52 9.68 -15.36
N LEU A 101 1.29 10.84 -14.73
CA LEU A 101 0.30 11.80 -15.18
C LEU A 101 0.65 12.39 -16.56
N ILE A 102 1.90 12.77 -16.80
CA ILE A 102 2.36 13.31 -18.10
C ILE A 102 2.13 12.29 -19.22
N LYS A 103 2.50 11.02 -19.01
CA LYS A 103 2.31 9.94 -20.01
C LYS A 103 0.85 9.78 -20.40
N ASN A 104 -0.05 9.94 -19.43
CA ASN A 104 -1.49 9.73 -19.59
C ASN A 104 -2.28 11.03 -19.82
N SER A 105 -1.62 12.16 -20.12
CA SER A 105 -2.27 13.43 -20.46
C SER A 105 -2.27 13.73 -21.96
N THR A 106 -3.14 14.63 -22.39
CA THR A 106 -3.09 15.28 -23.71
C THR A 106 -1.99 16.35 -23.75
N MET A 107 -1.75 16.98 -24.89
CA MET A 107 -0.86 18.17 -24.99
C MET A 107 -1.41 19.37 -24.22
N GLY A 108 -2.72 19.43 -23.98
CA GLY A 108 -3.35 20.44 -23.14
C GLY A 108 -3.29 20.14 -21.64
N GLY A 109 -2.68 19.01 -21.23
CA GLY A 109 -2.59 18.59 -19.83
C GLY A 109 -3.88 17.97 -19.27
N HIS A 110 -4.86 17.62 -20.13
CA HIS A 110 -6.08 16.91 -19.73
C HIS A 110 -5.82 15.41 -19.62
N MET A 111 -6.38 14.75 -18.60
CA MET A 111 -6.25 13.32 -18.45
C MET A 111 -6.97 12.56 -19.56
N LYS A 112 -6.32 11.49 -20.04
CA LYS A 112 -6.92 10.57 -21.00
C LYS A 112 -7.72 9.46 -20.33
N LYS A 113 -7.43 9.19 -19.07
CA LYS A 113 -8.02 8.12 -18.26
C LYS A 113 -8.67 8.71 -17.01
N LYS A 114 -9.79 8.12 -16.61
CA LYS A 114 -10.62 8.61 -15.50
C LYS A 114 -10.11 8.15 -14.14
N TYR A 115 -9.46 7.00 -14.07
CA TYR A 115 -9.10 6.31 -12.83
C TYR A 115 -7.59 6.24 -12.67
N ALA A 116 -7.12 6.25 -11.42
CA ALA A 116 -5.73 6.01 -11.09
C ALA A 116 -5.57 5.14 -9.84
N VAL A 117 -4.57 4.26 -9.87
CA VAL A 117 -4.08 3.49 -8.72
C VAL A 117 -2.62 3.87 -8.51
N LEU A 118 -2.32 4.58 -7.43
CA LEU A 118 -1.01 5.19 -7.21
C LEU A 118 -0.37 4.69 -5.92
N GLU A 119 0.78 4.05 -6.03
CA GLU A 119 1.67 3.81 -4.90
C GLU A 119 2.34 5.13 -4.48
N ILE A 120 2.28 5.47 -3.19
CA ILE A 120 2.76 6.75 -2.66
C ILE A 120 3.66 6.49 -1.45
N ASP A 121 4.90 6.99 -1.51
CA ASP A 121 5.82 6.96 -0.37
C ASP A 121 5.29 7.86 0.76
N GLU A 122 5.29 7.38 1.98
CA GLU A 122 4.69 8.02 3.16
C GLU A 122 5.24 9.43 3.39
N ARG A 123 6.53 9.63 3.16
CA ARG A 123 7.19 10.92 3.38
C ARG A 123 7.03 11.89 2.22
N MET A 124 6.69 11.37 1.04
CA MET A 124 6.40 12.18 -0.14
C MET A 124 4.98 12.73 -0.15
N THR A 125 4.13 12.30 0.78
CA THR A 125 2.76 12.82 0.92
C THR A 125 2.74 14.34 1.08
N THR A 126 3.71 14.92 1.79
CA THR A 126 3.88 16.38 1.91
C THR A 126 4.02 17.12 0.57
N LYS A 127 4.58 16.46 -0.45
CA LYS A 127 4.78 17.03 -1.78
C LYS A 127 3.70 16.61 -2.78
N ILE A 128 2.98 15.53 -2.49
CA ILE A 128 2.02 14.92 -3.42
C ILE A 128 0.59 15.34 -3.07
N PHE A 129 0.15 15.18 -1.83
CA PHE A 129 -1.23 15.39 -1.43
C PHE A 129 -1.75 16.82 -1.54
N PRO A 130 -0.92 17.89 -1.49
CA PRO A 130 -1.39 19.23 -1.83
C PRO A 130 -2.00 19.31 -3.24
N TYR A 131 -1.54 18.46 -4.17
CA TYR A 131 -1.91 18.49 -5.58
C TYR A 131 -2.70 17.26 -6.05
N VAL A 132 -2.37 16.08 -5.54
CA VAL A 132 -2.96 14.80 -5.93
C VAL A 132 -3.62 14.20 -4.70
N LYS A 133 -4.93 14.41 -4.56
CA LYS A 133 -5.72 13.99 -3.41
C LYS A 133 -6.43 12.67 -3.75
N PRO A 134 -6.09 11.56 -3.10
CA PRO A 134 -6.80 10.30 -3.27
C PRO A 134 -8.26 10.42 -2.80
N ASP A 135 -9.18 9.74 -3.49
CA ASP A 135 -10.56 9.56 -3.02
C ASP A 135 -10.60 8.45 -1.98
N ILE A 136 -9.84 7.38 -2.23
CA ILE A 136 -9.57 6.31 -1.28
C ILE A 136 -8.07 6.28 -1.00
N LEU A 137 -7.68 6.28 0.27
CA LEU A 137 -6.31 6.10 0.70
C LEU A 137 -6.17 4.83 1.54
N VAL A 138 -5.43 3.88 1.01
CA VAL A 138 -5.07 2.65 1.71
C VAL A 138 -3.77 2.84 2.47
N CYS A 139 -3.74 2.52 3.76
CA CYS A 139 -2.52 2.38 4.52
C CYS A 139 -2.35 0.91 4.94
N THR A 140 -1.39 0.22 4.34
CA THR A 140 -1.18 -1.21 4.55
C THR A 140 -0.70 -1.53 5.96
N ASN A 141 0.29 -0.80 6.43
CA ASN A 141 0.87 -0.86 7.77
C ASN A 141 1.95 0.21 7.95
N LEU A 142 2.29 0.52 9.19
CA LEU A 142 3.39 1.44 9.52
C LEU A 142 4.39 0.77 10.47
N PHE A 143 5.58 0.51 9.96
CA PHE A 143 6.71 -0.02 10.69
C PHE A 143 7.88 0.98 10.72
N ARG A 144 8.86 0.69 11.53
CA ARG A 144 10.17 1.35 11.41
C ARG A 144 10.73 1.14 10.01
N ASP A 145 11.08 2.23 9.34
CA ASP A 145 11.85 2.18 8.10
C ASP A 145 13.35 2.02 8.43
N SER A 146 14.21 2.02 7.43
CA SER A 146 15.65 1.84 7.64
C SER A 146 16.26 2.93 8.54
N TYR A 147 17.24 2.56 9.36
CA TYR A 147 17.96 3.47 10.27
C TYR A 147 18.53 4.74 9.59
N LYS A 148 18.81 4.68 8.29
CA LYS A 148 19.31 5.83 7.52
C LYS A 148 18.22 6.84 7.15
N ARG A 149 16.91 6.49 7.35
CA ARG A 149 15.79 7.25 6.83
C ARG A 149 14.78 7.73 7.88
N ASN A 150 15.12 7.79 9.13
CA ASN A 150 14.20 8.02 10.23
C ASN A 150 13.32 6.81 10.57
N ALA A 151 13.70 6.16 11.63
CA ALA A 151 13.22 4.83 11.93
C ALA A 151 11.87 4.77 12.66
N HIS A 152 11.35 5.86 13.21
CA HIS A 152 10.16 5.81 14.06
C HIS A 152 8.86 5.81 13.25
N SER A 153 8.00 4.80 13.48
CA SER A 153 6.66 4.70 12.90
C SER A 153 5.79 5.91 13.27
N GLU A 154 5.91 6.42 14.49
CA GLU A 154 5.21 7.62 14.97
C GLU A 154 5.55 8.88 14.18
N PHE A 155 6.82 9.05 13.77
CA PHE A 155 7.21 10.16 12.93
C PHE A 155 6.52 10.10 11.56
N ILE A 156 6.44 8.92 10.97
CA ILE A 156 5.72 8.69 9.71
C ILE A 156 4.22 8.92 9.89
N ALA A 157 3.64 8.41 10.98
CA ALA A 157 2.24 8.67 11.32
C ALA A 157 1.96 10.18 11.49
N GLY A 158 2.90 10.91 12.12
CA GLY A 158 2.81 12.37 12.25
C GLY A 158 2.79 13.11 10.91
N ILE A 159 3.62 12.68 9.93
CA ILE A 159 3.58 13.22 8.56
C ILE A 159 2.24 12.93 7.90
N LEU A 160 1.76 11.68 7.98
CA LEU A 160 0.49 11.27 7.37
C LEU A 160 -0.68 12.02 7.98
N ASN A 161 -0.75 12.17 9.31
CA ASN A 161 -1.79 12.93 10.00
C ASN A 161 -1.88 14.40 9.56
N GLN A 162 -0.75 15.00 9.21
CA GLN A 162 -0.70 16.39 8.74
C GLN A 162 -1.06 16.52 7.25
N THR A 163 -0.92 15.46 6.46
CA THR A 163 -0.98 15.55 5.00
C THR A 163 -2.19 14.85 4.38
N ILE A 164 -2.76 13.86 5.05
CA ILE A 164 -3.94 13.13 4.53
C ILE A 164 -5.07 14.13 4.27
N PRO A 165 -5.62 14.17 3.04
CA PRO A 165 -6.73 15.04 2.75
C PRO A 165 -7.98 14.64 3.54
N SER A 166 -8.66 15.59 4.16
CA SER A 166 -9.89 15.33 4.93
C SER A 166 -11.04 14.73 4.09
N THR A 167 -10.94 14.79 2.77
CA THR A 167 -11.91 14.23 1.84
C THR A 167 -11.63 12.79 1.44
N SER A 168 -10.47 12.23 1.85
CA SER A 168 -10.11 10.86 1.52
C SER A 168 -10.81 9.87 2.46
N LYS A 169 -11.46 8.84 1.89
CA LYS A 169 -11.88 7.67 2.67
C LYS A 169 -10.64 6.80 2.95
N LEU A 170 -10.47 6.40 4.20
CA LEU A 170 -9.31 5.61 4.63
C LEU A 170 -9.63 4.12 4.69
N ILE A 171 -8.68 3.29 4.24
CA ILE A 171 -8.71 1.84 4.43
C ILE A 171 -7.47 1.49 5.25
N LEU A 172 -7.68 1.13 6.51
CA LEU A 172 -6.63 1.01 7.51
C LEU A 172 -6.55 -0.42 8.06
N ASN A 173 -5.34 -0.85 8.42
CA ASN A 173 -5.16 -2.12 9.11
C ASN A 173 -5.61 -1.99 10.57
N GLY A 174 -6.71 -2.67 10.93
CA GLY A 174 -7.27 -2.64 12.29
C GLY A 174 -6.35 -3.28 13.35
N GLU A 175 -5.42 -4.13 12.90
CA GLU A 175 -4.43 -4.80 13.77
C GLU A 175 -3.11 -4.02 13.88
N ASP A 176 -2.94 -2.91 13.17
CA ASP A 176 -1.79 -2.02 13.29
C ASP A 176 -2.13 -0.78 14.09
N LEU A 177 -1.77 -0.76 15.37
CA LEU A 177 -2.06 0.33 16.29
C LEU A 177 -1.46 1.68 15.91
N VAL A 178 -0.53 1.72 14.95
CA VAL A 178 0.04 2.96 14.45
C VAL A 178 -0.82 3.51 13.31
N SER A 179 -1.15 2.67 12.34
CA SER A 179 -1.89 3.12 11.15
C SER A 179 -3.39 3.27 11.37
N ASN A 180 -4.00 2.49 12.28
CA ASN A 180 -5.45 2.51 12.48
C ASN A 180 -5.97 3.81 13.11
N HIS A 181 -5.10 4.63 13.69
CA HIS A 181 -5.43 5.93 14.29
C HIS A 181 -5.10 7.14 13.40
N LEU A 182 -4.70 6.91 12.14
CA LEU A 182 -4.39 8.00 11.20
C LEU A 182 -5.64 8.85 10.92
N ALA A 183 -5.44 10.17 10.85
CA ALA A 183 -6.43 11.17 10.47
C ALA A 183 -7.85 10.86 11.04
N PRO A 184 -8.04 10.99 12.37
CA PRO A 184 -9.20 10.44 13.08
C PRO A 184 -10.56 10.98 12.62
N ASP A 185 -10.59 12.12 11.95
CA ASP A 185 -11.82 12.76 11.47
C ASP A 185 -12.24 12.29 10.06
N ASN A 186 -11.42 11.49 9.39
CA ASN A 186 -11.75 10.98 8.07
C ASN A 186 -12.70 9.78 8.14
N ASP A 187 -13.60 9.65 7.14
CA ASP A 187 -14.34 8.41 6.91
C ASP A 187 -13.40 7.24 6.68
N ARG A 188 -13.70 6.07 7.26
CA ARG A 188 -12.78 4.93 7.25
C ARG A 188 -13.46 3.59 7.35
N VAL A 189 -12.74 2.57 6.91
CA VAL A 189 -13.01 1.16 7.16
C VAL A 189 -11.71 0.47 7.60
N TYR A 190 -11.87 -0.62 8.36
CA TYR A 190 -10.76 -1.40 8.88
C TYR A 190 -10.74 -2.80 8.29
N PHE A 191 -9.54 -3.24 7.91
CA PHE A 191 -9.30 -4.62 7.49
C PHE A 191 -8.39 -5.35 8.47
N GLY A 192 -8.48 -6.68 8.49
CA GLY A 192 -7.59 -7.52 9.28
C GLY A 192 -7.93 -8.99 9.18
N ILE A 193 -7.33 -9.81 10.06
CA ILE A 193 -7.49 -11.25 10.09
C ILE A 193 -8.13 -11.66 11.41
N ALA A 194 -9.36 -12.17 11.35
CA ALA A 194 -10.14 -12.56 12.52
C ALA A 194 -10.00 -14.04 12.89
N CYS A 195 -9.55 -14.92 11.97
CA CYS A 195 -9.45 -16.35 12.24
C CYS A 195 -8.53 -16.67 13.42
N GLU A 196 -8.82 -17.80 14.10
CA GLU A 196 -8.08 -18.26 15.27
C GLU A 196 -6.66 -18.74 14.93
N ASP A 197 -6.46 -19.20 13.70
CA ASP A 197 -5.18 -19.70 13.23
C ASP A 197 -4.13 -18.59 13.26
N GLU A 198 -2.88 -18.98 13.57
CA GLU A 198 -1.72 -18.10 13.63
C GLU A 198 -1.78 -16.99 14.71
N LYS A 199 -2.63 -17.15 15.74
CA LYS A 199 -2.61 -16.28 16.92
C LYS A 199 -1.54 -16.72 17.90
N THR A 200 -0.73 -15.78 18.36
CA THR A 200 0.22 -15.96 19.46
C THR A 200 0.04 -14.84 20.46
N THR A 201 0.28 -15.11 21.73
CA THR A 201 0.21 -14.08 22.79
C THR A 201 1.55 -13.41 23.06
N SER A 202 2.62 -13.90 22.44
CA SER A 202 3.97 -13.37 22.58
C SER A 202 4.71 -13.41 21.27
N THR A 203 5.64 -12.49 21.11
CA THR A 203 6.57 -12.46 19.97
C THR A 203 8.01 -12.50 20.48
N ASN A 204 8.83 -13.30 19.82
CA ASN A 204 10.28 -13.37 20.07
C ASN A 204 11.05 -12.23 19.38
N ASN A 205 10.35 -11.32 18.70
CA ASN A 205 10.99 -10.18 18.05
C ASN A 205 11.71 -9.29 19.07
N ILE A 206 12.95 -8.98 18.76
CA ILE A 206 13.81 -8.08 19.58
C ILE A 206 13.22 -6.66 19.58
N ILE A 207 12.59 -6.25 18.48
CA ILE A 207 12.02 -4.92 18.32
C ILE A 207 10.54 -4.96 18.72
N LYS A 208 10.19 -4.22 19.79
CA LYS A 208 8.83 -4.02 20.27
C LYS A 208 8.48 -2.55 20.15
N ASP A 209 7.80 -2.17 19.07
CA ASP A 209 7.55 -0.76 18.76
C ASP A 209 6.38 -0.16 19.53
N VAL A 210 5.33 -0.94 19.80
CA VAL A 210 4.11 -0.45 20.45
C VAL A 210 3.88 -1.23 21.73
N VAL A 211 4.37 -0.70 22.85
CA VAL A 211 4.25 -1.32 24.20
C VAL A 211 3.45 -0.48 25.17
N ALA A 212 3.36 0.82 24.94
CA ALA A 212 2.65 1.76 25.80
C ALA A 212 1.47 2.41 25.05
N CYS A 213 0.40 2.64 25.79
CA CYS A 213 -0.78 3.33 25.29
C CYS A 213 -0.44 4.79 24.93
N PRO A 214 -0.68 5.26 23.72
CA PRO A 214 -0.38 6.63 23.31
C PRO A 214 -1.30 7.66 23.99
N LYS A 215 -2.47 7.23 24.55
CA LYS A 215 -3.38 8.13 25.26
C LYS A 215 -2.99 8.34 26.72
N CYS A 216 -2.62 7.27 27.44
CA CYS A 216 -2.42 7.36 28.90
C CYS A 216 -1.07 6.81 29.39
N GLY A 217 -0.21 6.30 28.52
CA GLY A 217 1.11 5.76 28.87
C GLY A 217 1.10 4.39 29.56
N ALA A 218 -0.06 3.80 29.85
CA ALA A 218 -0.15 2.49 30.46
C ALA A 218 0.37 1.40 29.49
N LYS A 219 0.87 0.30 30.05
CA LYS A 219 1.28 -0.85 29.25
C LYS A 219 0.06 -1.45 28.53
N LEU A 220 0.19 -1.66 27.22
CA LEU A 220 -0.85 -2.31 26.43
C LEU A 220 -0.88 -3.82 26.69
N ASN A 221 -2.09 -4.38 26.67
CA ASN A 221 -2.32 -5.82 26.62
C ASN A 221 -2.70 -6.23 25.21
N TYR A 222 -2.22 -7.41 24.78
CA TYR A 222 -2.58 -7.99 23.48
C TYR A 222 -3.45 -9.23 23.70
N GLU A 223 -4.57 -9.29 23.00
CA GLU A 223 -5.36 -10.51 22.89
C GLU A 223 -4.59 -11.55 22.06
N TYR A 224 -3.96 -11.07 20.98
CA TYR A 224 -3.01 -11.83 20.18
C TYR A 224 -2.05 -10.90 19.42
N ILE A 225 -0.92 -11.46 19.02
CA ILE A 225 0.08 -10.84 18.14
C ILE A 225 0.31 -11.80 16.98
N ARG A 226 0.27 -11.31 15.75
CA ARG A 226 0.60 -12.10 14.57
C ARG A 226 2.06 -12.00 14.18
N TYR A 227 2.57 -10.78 14.15
CA TYR A 227 4.00 -10.51 13.98
C TYR A 227 4.31 -9.07 14.38
N ASN A 228 5.46 -8.85 14.97
CA ASN A 228 5.92 -7.57 15.52
C ASN A 228 4.85 -6.92 16.42
N HIS A 229 4.25 -5.78 16.01
CA HIS A 229 3.16 -5.10 16.71
C HIS A 229 1.79 -5.27 16.02
N ILE A 230 1.75 -6.04 14.94
CA ILE A 230 0.48 -6.35 14.26
C ILE A 230 -0.26 -7.39 15.09
N GLY A 231 -1.43 -7.03 15.58
CA GLY A 231 -2.26 -7.85 16.44
C GLY A 231 -3.41 -7.07 17.04
N ARG A 232 -4.19 -7.71 17.89
CA ARG A 232 -5.30 -7.07 18.60
C ARG A 232 -4.87 -6.70 20.01
N ALA A 233 -4.91 -5.41 20.31
CA ALA A 233 -4.48 -4.89 21.59
C ALA A 233 -5.52 -3.97 22.22
N PHE A 234 -5.47 -3.84 23.52
CA PHE A 234 -6.31 -2.93 24.30
C PHE A 234 -5.52 -2.31 25.46
N CYS A 235 -5.95 -1.12 25.87
CA CYS A 235 -5.41 -0.47 27.05
C CYS A 235 -6.24 -0.86 28.29
N PRO A 236 -5.61 -1.32 29.39
CA PRO A 236 -6.36 -1.63 30.60
C PRO A 236 -6.88 -0.39 31.34
N ASN A 237 -6.39 0.81 31.03
CA ASN A 237 -6.69 2.05 31.79
C ASN A 237 -7.55 3.04 31.00
N CYS A 238 -7.74 2.87 29.71
CA CYS A 238 -8.58 3.75 28.90
C CYS A 238 -9.17 3.00 27.69
N ASP A 239 -9.96 3.71 26.87
CA ASP A 239 -10.67 3.18 25.71
C ASP A 239 -9.79 2.96 24.46
N PHE A 240 -8.46 3.10 24.58
CA PHE A 240 -7.56 2.89 23.45
C PHE A 240 -7.41 1.39 23.13
N GLY A 241 -7.59 1.01 21.87
CA GLY A 241 -7.43 -0.37 21.41
C GLY A 241 -7.63 -0.54 19.93
N SER A 242 -7.49 -1.78 19.47
CA SER A 242 -7.76 -2.16 18.10
C SER A 242 -9.25 -2.04 17.79
N PRO A 243 -9.63 -1.42 16.66
CA PRO A 243 -11.03 -1.29 16.26
C PRO A 243 -11.61 -2.63 15.80
N GLU A 244 -12.94 -2.68 15.67
CA GLU A 244 -13.60 -3.76 14.97
C GLU A 244 -13.28 -3.69 13.46
N MET A 245 -13.22 -4.85 12.81
CA MET A 245 -12.86 -4.99 11.42
C MET A 245 -14.12 -5.01 10.54
N ASP A 246 -14.20 -4.14 9.54
CA ASP A 246 -15.23 -4.16 8.51
C ASP A 246 -14.97 -5.29 7.50
N TYR A 247 -13.70 -5.46 7.14
CA TYR A 247 -13.19 -6.50 6.25
C TYR A 247 -12.33 -7.48 7.04
N ALA A 248 -12.87 -8.64 7.35
CA ALA A 248 -12.23 -9.62 8.23
C ALA A 248 -12.01 -10.95 7.53
N VAL A 249 -10.78 -11.42 7.49
CA VAL A 249 -10.48 -12.79 7.06
C VAL A 249 -10.91 -13.75 8.18
N GLU A 250 -11.92 -14.56 7.92
CA GLU A 250 -12.49 -15.50 8.90
C GLU A 250 -11.88 -16.90 8.80
N ALA A 251 -11.40 -17.30 7.62
CA ALA A 251 -10.70 -18.57 7.42
C ALA A 251 -9.66 -18.48 6.32
N ILE A 252 -8.57 -19.24 6.47
CA ILE A 252 -7.48 -19.37 5.50
C ILE A 252 -7.29 -20.85 5.18
N ASP A 253 -7.39 -21.20 3.91
CA ASP A 253 -7.08 -22.54 3.39
C ASP A 253 -5.81 -22.43 2.52
N TYR A 254 -4.66 -22.69 3.12
CA TYR A 254 -3.38 -22.63 2.41
C TYR A 254 -3.22 -23.77 1.39
N GLU A 255 -3.85 -24.94 1.63
CA GLU A 255 -3.78 -26.07 0.70
C GLU A 255 -4.55 -25.76 -0.60
N LYS A 256 -5.77 -25.26 -0.47
CA LYS A 256 -6.58 -24.81 -1.61
C LYS A 256 -6.25 -23.40 -2.08
N ARG A 257 -5.39 -22.70 -1.36
CA ARG A 257 -5.03 -21.29 -1.63
C ARG A 257 -6.25 -20.38 -1.69
N LYS A 258 -7.07 -20.41 -0.65
CA LYS A 258 -8.29 -19.63 -0.54
C LYS A 258 -8.38 -18.90 0.78
N VAL A 259 -8.96 -17.73 0.75
CA VAL A 259 -9.32 -16.96 1.95
C VAL A 259 -10.80 -16.63 1.93
N HIS A 260 -11.46 -16.83 3.08
CA HIS A 260 -12.84 -16.42 3.29
C HIS A 260 -12.85 -15.09 4.01
N ILE A 261 -13.49 -14.10 3.41
CA ILE A 261 -13.50 -12.71 3.89
C ILE A 261 -14.93 -12.28 4.16
N ARG A 262 -15.22 -11.88 5.39
CA ARG A 262 -16.44 -11.15 5.73
C ARG A 262 -16.25 -9.69 5.35
N THR A 263 -17.23 -9.13 4.66
CA THR A 263 -17.26 -7.73 4.23
C THR A 263 -18.56 -7.07 4.64
N PRO A 264 -18.68 -5.74 4.60
CA PRO A 264 -19.96 -5.04 4.84
C PRO A 264 -21.10 -5.46 3.91
N LYS A 265 -20.79 -6.00 2.73
CA LYS A 265 -21.76 -6.41 1.73
C LYS A 265 -22.07 -7.91 1.73
N GLY A 266 -21.40 -8.68 2.56
CA GLY A 266 -21.57 -10.13 2.67
C GLY A 266 -20.23 -10.88 2.70
N ASN A 267 -20.29 -12.21 2.59
CA ASN A 267 -19.09 -13.03 2.60
C ASN A 267 -18.61 -13.30 1.17
N MET A 268 -17.30 -13.34 0.98
CA MET A 268 -16.70 -13.75 -0.28
C MET A 268 -15.53 -14.69 -0.06
N GLU A 269 -15.25 -15.50 -1.06
CA GLU A 269 -14.06 -16.35 -1.14
C GLU A 269 -13.16 -15.82 -2.26
N VAL A 270 -11.87 -15.66 -1.99
CA VAL A 270 -10.89 -15.19 -2.96
C VAL A 270 -9.67 -16.11 -2.95
N LYS A 271 -9.05 -16.26 -4.13
CA LYS A 271 -7.81 -17.00 -4.26
C LYS A 271 -6.66 -16.28 -3.58
N LEU A 272 -5.89 -16.99 -2.78
CA LEU A 272 -4.66 -16.51 -2.15
C LEU A 272 -3.49 -16.64 -3.14
N LEU A 273 -2.80 -15.53 -3.37
CA LEU A 273 -1.73 -15.44 -4.37
C LEU A 273 -0.32 -15.65 -3.80
N GLY A 274 -0.20 -16.03 -2.55
CA GLY A 274 1.05 -16.35 -1.87
C GLY A 274 0.81 -17.31 -0.71
N ASP A 275 1.85 -17.65 0.04
CA ASP A 275 1.81 -18.73 1.03
C ASP A 275 2.07 -18.24 2.46
N ASN A 276 2.01 -16.95 2.71
CA ASN A 276 2.33 -16.39 4.01
C ASN A 276 1.30 -15.37 4.48
N ILE A 277 1.29 -15.09 5.78
CA ILE A 277 0.33 -14.18 6.42
C ILE A 277 0.31 -12.78 5.81
N THR A 278 1.45 -12.28 5.28
CA THR A 278 1.47 -10.98 4.63
C THR A 278 0.74 -10.97 3.29
N ASP A 279 0.68 -12.10 2.60
CA ASP A 279 -0.09 -12.23 1.37
C ASP A 279 -1.59 -12.22 1.67
N VAL A 280 -1.99 -12.77 2.83
CA VAL A 280 -3.38 -12.68 3.32
C VAL A 280 -3.75 -11.21 3.60
N TYR A 281 -2.89 -10.46 4.31
CA TYR A 281 -3.12 -9.02 4.52
C TYR A 281 -3.19 -8.25 3.20
N ASN A 282 -2.30 -8.51 2.26
CA ASN A 282 -2.31 -7.85 0.95
C ASN A 282 -3.61 -8.16 0.18
N THR A 283 -4.11 -9.40 0.28
CA THR A 283 -5.35 -9.82 -0.36
C THR A 283 -6.55 -9.12 0.24
N VAL A 284 -6.76 -9.15 1.57
CA VAL A 284 -7.90 -8.48 2.21
C VAL A 284 -7.85 -6.96 2.03
N THR A 285 -6.65 -6.38 2.03
CA THR A 285 -6.47 -4.94 1.75
C THR A 285 -6.93 -4.57 0.34
N ALA A 286 -6.55 -5.38 -0.66
CA ALA A 286 -6.96 -5.15 -2.05
C ALA A 286 -8.47 -5.36 -2.22
N VAL A 287 -9.05 -6.39 -1.59
CA VAL A 287 -10.50 -6.65 -1.58
C VAL A 287 -11.25 -5.45 -1.00
N ALA A 288 -10.84 -4.95 0.16
CA ALA A 288 -11.46 -3.78 0.78
C ALA A 288 -11.45 -2.57 -0.15
N ALA A 289 -10.30 -2.27 -0.77
CA ALA A 289 -10.18 -1.13 -1.68
C ALA A 289 -11.06 -1.29 -2.94
N LEU A 290 -11.16 -2.49 -3.48
CA LEU A 290 -11.95 -2.79 -4.68
C LEU A 290 -13.45 -2.75 -4.40
N GLU A 291 -13.90 -3.26 -3.26
CA GLU A 291 -15.31 -3.20 -2.87
C GLU A 291 -15.74 -1.76 -2.52
N GLU A 292 -14.89 -0.99 -1.85
CA GLU A 292 -15.10 0.43 -1.57
C GLU A 292 -15.06 1.30 -2.85
N PHE A 293 -14.30 0.88 -3.86
CA PHE A 293 -14.37 1.47 -5.21
C PHE A 293 -15.70 1.16 -5.91
N GLY A 294 -16.40 0.10 -5.53
CA GLY A 294 -17.72 -0.26 -6.06
C GLY A 294 -17.74 -1.51 -6.93
N LEU A 295 -16.70 -2.34 -6.95
CA LEU A 295 -16.76 -3.66 -7.59
C LEU A 295 -17.60 -4.63 -6.76
N SER A 296 -18.26 -5.58 -7.43
CA SER A 296 -18.98 -6.64 -6.73
C SER A 296 -18.04 -7.77 -6.29
N ALA A 297 -18.46 -8.52 -5.27
CA ALA A 297 -17.74 -9.67 -4.76
C ALA A 297 -17.41 -10.69 -5.85
N GLU A 298 -18.37 -10.96 -6.76
CA GLU A 298 -18.18 -11.90 -7.87
C GLU A 298 -17.15 -11.42 -8.89
N ALA A 299 -17.13 -10.10 -9.16
CA ALA A 299 -16.15 -9.50 -10.06
C ALA A 299 -14.73 -9.59 -9.48
N ILE A 300 -14.59 -9.30 -8.19
CA ILE A 300 -13.32 -9.39 -7.46
C ILE A 300 -12.84 -10.85 -7.45
N SER A 301 -13.66 -11.80 -6.96
CA SER A 301 -13.28 -13.21 -6.86
C SER A 301 -12.88 -13.78 -8.22
N ARG A 302 -13.66 -13.53 -9.27
CA ARG A 302 -13.36 -13.97 -10.64
C ARG A 302 -12.02 -13.45 -11.15
N SER A 303 -11.68 -12.21 -10.85
CA SER A 303 -10.39 -11.64 -11.28
C SER A 303 -9.23 -12.24 -10.51
N PHE A 304 -9.36 -12.47 -9.21
CA PHE A 304 -8.33 -13.16 -8.42
C PHE A 304 -8.08 -14.59 -8.91
N GLU A 305 -9.10 -15.33 -9.34
CA GLU A 305 -8.93 -16.68 -9.90
C GLU A 305 -8.04 -16.69 -11.15
N LYS A 306 -8.12 -15.67 -12.00
CA LYS A 306 -7.31 -15.55 -13.22
C LYS A 306 -5.86 -15.14 -12.95
N MET A 307 -5.58 -14.57 -11.77
CA MET A 307 -4.24 -14.07 -11.47
C MET A 307 -3.26 -15.21 -11.28
N LYS A 308 -2.05 -14.99 -11.81
CA LYS A 308 -0.93 -15.88 -11.56
C LYS A 308 -0.37 -15.61 -10.17
N ILE A 309 0.03 -16.68 -9.49
CA ILE A 309 0.76 -16.59 -8.24
C ILE A 309 2.05 -15.83 -8.54
N ALA A 310 2.24 -14.68 -7.92
CA ALA A 310 3.48 -13.92 -8.04
C ALA A 310 4.60 -14.76 -7.44
N GLY A 311 5.72 -14.89 -8.13
CA GLY A 311 6.92 -15.47 -7.53
C GLY A 311 7.24 -14.70 -6.24
N THR A 312 7.18 -15.38 -5.12
CA THR A 312 7.41 -14.78 -3.81
C THR A 312 8.83 -14.25 -3.74
N ARG A 313 9.05 -13.12 -3.04
CA ARG A 313 10.40 -12.64 -2.70
C ARG A 313 11.16 -13.66 -1.85
N PHE A 314 10.42 -14.54 -1.21
CA PHE A 314 10.88 -15.70 -0.48
C PHE A 314 10.76 -16.93 -1.39
N ASN A 315 11.86 -17.61 -1.63
CA ASN A 315 11.89 -18.84 -2.41
C ASN A 315 12.71 -19.89 -1.65
N CYS A 316 12.12 -21.05 -1.47
CA CYS A 316 12.77 -22.20 -0.86
C CYS A 316 12.85 -23.33 -1.90
N VAL A 317 14.05 -23.69 -2.30
CA VAL A 317 14.30 -24.79 -3.26
C VAL A 317 15.21 -25.82 -2.63
N GLU A 318 14.90 -27.08 -2.85
CA GLU A 318 15.77 -28.16 -2.44
C GLU A 318 16.75 -28.52 -3.56
N VAL A 319 18.04 -28.40 -3.28
CA VAL A 319 19.12 -28.71 -4.23
C VAL A 319 20.09 -29.67 -3.58
N LYS A 320 20.19 -30.89 -4.13
CA LYS A 320 21.09 -31.95 -3.64
C LYS A 320 20.93 -32.25 -2.14
N GLY A 321 19.69 -32.34 -1.66
CA GLY A 321 19.36 -32.61 -0.25
C GLY A 321 19.63 -31.45 0.71
N LYS A 322 19.86 -30.24 0.18
CA LYS A 322 20.01 -28.99 0.96
C LYS A 322 18.90 -28.03 0.60
N LYS A 323 18.27 -27.43 1.61
CA LYS A 323 17.33 -26.32 1.42
C LYS A 323 18.08 -25.04 1.10
N LEU A 324 17.86 -24.46 -0.07
CA LEU A 324 18.31 -23.13 -0.44
C LEU A 324 17.14 -22.15 -0.25
N ILE A 325 17.27 -21.29 0.75
CA ILE A 325 16.30 -20.25 1.05
C ILE A 325 16.83 -18.93 0.53
N THR A 326 16.08 -18.33 -0.38
CA THR A 326 16.38 -16.99 -0.90
C THR A 326 15.24 -16.04 -0.54
N ASP A 327 15.59 -14.95 0.15
CA ASP A 327 14.64 -13.87 0.41
C ASP A 327 15.21 -12.54 -0.07
N VAL A 328 14.43 -11.82 -0.87
CA VAL A 328 14.78 -10.47 -1.32
C VAL A 328 14.22 -9.46 -0.31
N ALA A 329 14.78 -9.48 0.91
CA ALA A 329 14.51 -8.46 1.90
C ALA A 329 15.21 -7.14 1.53
N LYS A 330 14.56 -6.01 1.80
CA LYS A 330 15.27 -4.73 1.81
C LYS A 330 16.29 -4.79 2.95
N GLY A 331 17.57 -5.02 2.64
CA GLY A 331 18.64 -5.31 3.60
C GLY A 331 18.91 -4.20 4.64
N GLN A 332 18.20 -3.10 4.58
CA GLN A 332 18.23 -2.02 5.57
C GLN A 332 16.96 -1.99 6.46
N ASN A 333 16.01 -2.90 6.24
CA ASN A 333 14.81 -3.02 7.07
C ASN A 333 15.04 -4.12 8.12
N PRO A 334 15.28 -3.77 9.39
CA PRO A 334 15.60 -4.74 10.45
C PRO A 334 14.42 -5.69 10.71
N ILE A 335 13.20 -5.27 10.46
CA ILE A 335 11.99 -6.08 10.63
C ILE A 335 11.94 -7.20 9.58
N ALA A 336 12.22 -6.87 8.30
CA ALA A 336 12.27 -7.88 7.25
C ALA A 336 13.38 -8.92 7.52
N VAL A 337 14.55 -8.47 7.98
CA VAL A 337 15.66 -9.37 8.36
C VAL A 337 15.31 -10.22 9.58
N SER A 338 14.68 -9.64 10.62
CA SER A 338 14.26 -10.38 11.83
C SER A 338 13.27 -11.51 11.46
N ARG A 339 12.34 -11.26 10.55
CA ARG A 339 11.39 -12.29 10.09
C ARG A 339 12.08 -13.46 9.38
N VAL A 340 13.09 -13.19 8.56
CA VAL A 340 13.89 -14.25 7.94
C VAL A 340 14.60 -15.07 9.01
N CYS A 341 15.18 -14.41 10.02
CA CYS A 341 15.83 -15.11 11.14
C CYS A 341 14.82 -15.93 11.96
N ASP A 342 13.62 -15.42 12.20
CA ASP A 342 12.58 -16.16 12.92
C ASP A 342 12.14 -17.40 12.13
N PHE A 343 11.97 -17.28 10.81
CA PHE A 343 11.68 -18.41 9.94
C PHE A 343 12.80 -19.47 10.01
N LEU A 344 14.07 -19.05 9.89
CA LEU A 344 15.21 -19.98 9.93
C LEU A 344 15.35 -20.72 11.26
N ARG A 345 14.90 -20.14 12.39
CA ARG A 345 14.93 -20.82 13.71
C ARG A 345 14.01 -22.03 13.77
N HIS A 346 12.96 -22.04 12.98
CA HIS A 346 11.95 -23.15 12.95
C HIS A 346 12.25 -24.17 11.87
N GLU A 347 13.23 -23.95 11.00
CA GLU A 347 13.62 -24.90 9.98
C GLU A 347 14.56 -25.98 10.57
N PRO A 348 14.25 -27.28 10.39
CA PRO A 348 15.16 -28.35 10.78
C PRO A 348 16.41 -28.33 9.88
N GLY A 349 17.55 -28.05 10.44
CA GLY A 349 18.83 -28.07 9.75
C GLY A 349 19.94 -27.40 10.59
N GLN A 350 21.17 -27.84 10.40
CA GLN A 350 22.36 -27.18 10.93
C GLN A 350 22.93 -26.21 9.90
#